data_d3c3a8ec5f9b89bbb9146c0849058f42
#
_entry.id   d3c3a8ec5f9b89bbb9146c0849058f42
#
_cell.length_a   1.000
_cell.length_b   1.000
_cell.length_c   1.000
_cell.angle_alpha   90.00
_cell.angle_beta   90.00
_cell.angle_gamma   90.00
#
_symmetry.space_group_name_H-M   'P 1'
#
loop_
_entity.id
_entity.type
_entity.pdbx_description
1 polymer ?
#
loop_
_entity_poly.entity_id
_entity_poly.type
_entity_poly.pdbx_seq_one_letter_code
_entity_poly.pdbx_strand_id
1 'polypeptide(L)'
;MKPNAVKAFSLAVVLLAGPICSRAVTILSGPSFTRATNAPLAGVLQLATDVETRVSVSVSDGTNVWQRRFYDYATTHSVPLLGFKPNRTNEITVTVYDRYQNPVTAAQPLVFITNPLPSNFPNIVLLQSQPDRMEPGYTLFNVMMKNSTYWYVAIVDSSGEVVWYNGAPSTADVRRLDNGDLFMPWTTNFVEMNLLGQIVNSWVVPTNLPINLHDGVPTSHGTILYLSDAVMVVSNYPTSMTNPVAPRATAKVRYQNVVEISATNAAVLHTWTPINFLDPLRISYLIVNSLGSWDSEHSNAVIEDPSDDSLIVSMCMQNAVIKFSRATGQLRWILGPPANWGPAWQPYLLTPVGTPFVWQYGQHAPILTPQGTLILFDNGNYRASPFAPILSVTNYYSRAVEYSINEKTMQVSQVWDYGTTNAAQRLYVDHEGNAEPEPLTGNVLTDFAAVSYVNGVAPSSFGPTATMTRITEVTHDALPQIVFDLAISLYANTNTSYKDCETYRSHRIPDLYAHPAQPVADLSVTLEYGPPFLQFSADDTRTYVIQASTNLVDWEAIGAALEDEQQSGDFSFADVGAEALPVRYYRVLTQ
;
A
#
# COMPACT_ATOMS: atom_id res chain seq x y z
N MET A 1 7.13 -16.84 -20.36
CA MET A 1 6.96 -17.39 -19.00
C MET A 1 7.96 -18.51 -18.80
N LYS A 2 9.00 -18.29 -18.00
CA LYS A 2 9.83 -19.40 -17.49
C LYS A 2 9.15 -19.90 -16.22
N PRO A 3 8.98 -21.20 -16.02
CA PRO A 3 8.38 -21.70 -14.78
C PRO A 3 9.33 -21.41 -13.63
N ASN A 4 8.81 -20.78 -12.59
CA ASN A 4 9.50 -20.59 -11.32
C ASN A 4 9.94 -21.97 -10.80
N ALA A 5 11.21 -22.09 -10.47
CA ALA A 5 11.78 -23.32 -9.95
C ALA A 5 11.15 -23.62 -8.57
N VAL A 6 10.25 -24.60 -8.55
CA VAL A 6 9.69 -25.16 -7.33
C VAL A 6 10.83 -25.79 -6.54
N LYS A 7 11.20 -25.20 -5.40
CA LYS A 7 12.14 -25.82 -4.46
C LYS A 7 11.39 -26.92 -3.71
N ALA A 8 11.59 -28.17 -4.10
CA ALA A 8 11.10 -29.32 -3.36
C ALA A 8 12.09 -29.65 -2.24
N PHE A 9 11.64 -29.66 -0.99
CA PHE A 9 12.40 -30.24 0.12
C PHE A 9 11.96 -31.70 0.29
N SER A 10 12.91 -32.64 0.14
CA SER A 10 12.67 -34.05 0.41
C SER A 10 13.34 -34.40 1.75
N LEU A 11 12.55 -34.82 2.73
CA LEU A 11 13.03 -35.30 4.02
C LEU A 11 12.88 -36.85 4.02
N ALA A 12 14.00 -37.54 4.17
CA ALA A 12 13.98 -38.98 4.45
C ALA A 12 14.02 -39.16 5.98
N VAL A 13 12.91 -39.58 6.59
CA VAL A 13 12.85 -39.86 8.01
C VAL A 13 13.34 -41.29 8.26
N VAL A 14 14.53 -41.44 8.85
CA VAL A 14 14.98 -42.71 9.43
C VAL A 14 14.63 -42.66 10.92
N LEU A 15 13.62 -43.39 11.34
CA LEU A 15 13.25 -43.53 12.75
C LEU A 15 14.29 -44.35 13.51
N LEU A 16 15.18 -43.67 14.20
CA LEU A 16 15.96 -44.27 15.28
C LEU A 16 15.21 -43.98 16.60
N ALA A 17 14.42 -44.91 17.07
CA ALA A 17 13.75 -44.83 18.36
C ALA A 17 14.77 -45.05 19.50
N GLY A 18 15.42 -43.97 19.95
CA GLY A 18 16.08 -43.91 21.27
C GLY A 18 15.17 -43.18 22.26
N PRO A 19 15.26 -43.47 23.57
CA PRO A 19 14.48 -42.71 24.54
C PRO A 19 14.96 -41.27 24.52
N ILE A 20 14.13 -40.38 23.96
CA ILE A 20 14.35 -38.95 23.96
C ILE A 20 13.98 -38.44 25.35
N CYS A 21 14.99 -38.24 26.20
CA CYS A 21 14.82 -37.52 27.43
C CYS A 21 14.61 -36.04 27.09
N SER A 22 13.35 -35.61 26.94
CA SER A 22 13.05 -34.21 26.69
C SER A 22 13.49 -33.44 27.96
N ARG A 23 14.53 -32.67 27.85
CA ARG A 23 14.91 -31.73 28.92
C ARG A 23 13.88 -30.61 28.92
N ALA A 24 13.23 -30.38 30.06
CA ALA A 24 12.30 -29.27 30.19
C ALA A 24 13.00 -27.94 29.87
N VAL A 25 12.39 -27.11 29.02
CA VAL A 25 12.88 -25.77 28.69
C VAL A 25 12.95 -24.92 29.96
N THR A 26 14.05 -24.17 30.12
CA THR A 26 14.19 -23.21 31.20
C THR A 26 14.37 -21.81 30.64
N ILE A 27 13.54 -20.87 31.07
CA ILE A 27 13.73 -19.44 30.77
C ILE A 27 14.85 -18.94 31.71
N LEU A 28 16.00 -18.58 31.11
CA LEU A 28 17.19 -18.16 31.85
C LEU A 28 17.14 -16.68 32.22
N SER A 29 16.55 -15.84 31.36
CA SER A 29 16.37 -14.41 31.61
C SER A 29 15.15 -13.84 30.91
N GLY A 30 14.56 -12.81 31.49
CA GLY A 30 13.30 -12.24 31.01
C GLY A 30 12.10 -13.13 31.40
N PRO A 31 10.95 -13.03 30.66
CA PRO A 31 10.72 -12.06 29.59
C PRO A 31 10.71 -10.61 30.08
N SER A 32 11.16 -9.69 29.26
CA SER A 32 11.07 -8.25 29.48
C SER A 32 10.53 -7.54 28.24
N PHE A 33 9.76 -6.47 28.43
CA PHE A 33 9.21 -5.69 27.33
C PHE A 33 9.62 -4.23 27.43
N THR A 34 10.14 -3.68 26.33
CA THR A 34 10.58 -2.29 26.23
C THR A 34 9.81 -1.57 25.13
N ARG A 35 9.14 -0.46 25.47
CA ARG A 35 8.42 0.40 24.52
C ARG A 35 9.37 0.96 23.46
N ALA A 36 8.93 0.99 22.20
CA ALA A 36 9.63 1.69 21.13
C ALA A 36 9.53 3.21 21.32
N THR A 37 10.63 3.93 21.08
CA THR A 37 10.69 5.39 21.30
C THR A 37 9.83 6.15 20.30
N ASN A 38 9.92 5.78 19.02
CA ASN A 38 9.28 6.52 17.93
C ASN A 38 7.94 5.89 17.47
N ALA A 39 7.60 4.71 17.97
CA ALA A 39 6.33 4.04 17.72
C ALA A 39 5.68 3.65 19.07
N PRO A 40 4.96 4.57 19.74
CA PRO A 40 4.54 4.41 21.13
C PRO A 40 3.57 3.25 21.40
N LEU A 41 2.94 2.73 20.34
CA LEU A 41 2.05 1.55 20.36
C LEU A 41 2.78 0.26 19.94
N ALA A 42 4.10 0.25 20.04
CA ALA A 42 4.95 -0.89 19.75
C ALA A 42 6.06 -1.04 20.78
N GLY A 43 6.71 -2.18 20.80
CA GLY A 43 7.88 -2.41 21.64
C GLY A 43 8.60 -3.70 21.29
N VAL A 44 9.63 -4.04 22.06
CA VAL A 44 10.45 -5.23 21.87
C VAL A 44 10.35 -6.12 23.10
N LEU A 45 9.97 -7.37 22.87
CA LEU A 45 10.02 -8.45 23.85
C LEU A 45 11.38 -9.14 23.78
N GLN A 46 12.01 -9.32 24.93
CA GLN A 46 13.31 -9.97 25.05
C GLN A 46 13.28 -11.08 26.10
N LEU A 47 13.87 -12.23 25.78
CA LEU A 47 14.07 -13.34 26.70
C LEU A 47 15.22 -14.24 26.25
N ALA A 48 15.71 -15.09 27.13
CA ALA A 48 16.67 -16.14 26.80
C ALA A 48 16.26 -17.48 27.46
N THR A 49 16.55 -18.57 26.74
CA THR A 49 16.25 -19.95 27.15
C THR A 49 17.53 -20.79 27.12
N ASP A 50 17.52 -21.93 27.82
CA ASP A 50 18.65 -22.87 27.88
C ASP A 50 18.78 -23.79 26.68
N VAL A 51 17.73 -23.86 25.85
CA VAL A 51 17.68 -24.58 24.57
C VAL A 51 17.04 -23.70 23.53
N GLU A 52 17.18 -24.05 22.25
CA GLU A 52 16.49 -23.33 21.18
C GLU A 52 14.98 -23.48 21.31
N THR A 53 14.30 -22.34 21.27
CA THR A 53 12.84 -22.26 21.36
C THR A 53 12.31 -21.29 20.33
N ARG A 54 11.03 -21.38 20.00
CA ARG A 54 10.24 -20.33 19.36
C ARG A 54 9.34 -19.64 20.38
N VAL A 55 8.94 -18.40 20.11
CA VAL A 55 8.14 -17.58 21.02
C VAL A 55 6.72 -17.46 20.52
N SER A 56 5.76 -17.63 21.43
CA SER A 56 4.37 -17.24 21.23
C SER A 56 3.96 -16.23 22.31
N VAL A 57 3.19 -15.24 21.92
CA VAL A 57 2.63 -14.25 22.84
C VAL A 57 1.12 -14.21 22.72
N SER A 58 0.45 -14.04 23.86
CA SER A 58 -0.97 -13.70 23.92
C SER A 58 -1.08 -12.36 24.64
N VAL A 59 -1.72 -11.39 24.02
CA VAL A 59 -1.91 -10.04 24.56
C VAL A 59 -3.38 -9.79 24.79
N SER A 60 -3.74 -9.38 26.01
CA SER A 60 -5.11 -9.02 26.40
C SER A 60 -5.16 -7.59 26.92
N ASP A 61 -6.09 -6.78 26.43
CA ASP A 61 -6.41 -5.46 26.98
C ASP A 61 -7.66 -5.46 27.89
N GLY A 62 -8.12 -6.67 28.25
CA GLY A 62 -9.35 -6.89 29.03
C GLY A 62 -10.62 -6.94 28.17
N THR A 63 -10.58 -6.47 26.92
CA THR A 63 -11.71 -6.49 25.97
C THR A 63 -11.38 -7.36 24.76
N ASN A 64 -10.17 -7.18 24.23
CA ASN A 64 -9.69 -7.88 23.06
C ASN A 64 -8.50 -8.77 23.43
N VAL A 65 -8.38 -9.88 22.74
CA VAL A 65 -7.23 -10.79 22.84
C VAL A 65 -6.70 -11.02 21.45
N TRP A 66 -5.39 -10.88 21.27
CA TRP A 66 -4.72 -11.28 20.06
C TRP A 66 -3.49 -12.12 20.38
N GLN A 67 -3.08 -12.94 19.43
CA GLN A 67 -1.95 -13.84 19.59
C GLN A 67 -0.96 -13.64 18.42
N ARG A 68 0.32 -13.87 18.70
CA ARG A 68 1.35 -13.89 17.67
C ARG A 68 2.38 -14.95 17.98
N ARG A 69 2.77 -15.71 16.96
CA ARG A 69 3.87 -16.68 17.00
C ARG A 69 5.04 -16.16 16.18
N PHE A 70 6.25 -16.39 16.71
CA PHE A 70 7.50 -16.12 16.02
C PHE A 70 8.17 -17.45 15.76
N TYR A 71 8.45 -17.74 14.51
CA TYR A 71 8.83 -19.09 14.07
C TYR A 71 10.31 -19.39 14.17
N ASP A 72 11.15 -18.38 14.42
CA ASP A 72 12.59 -18.54 14.52
C ASP A 72 12.98 -19.26 15.81
N TYR A 73 13.66 -20.39 15.70
CA TYR A 73 14.24 -21.10 16.84
C TYR A 73 15.57 -20.48 17.24
N ALA A 74 15.66 -19.99 18.45
CA ALA A 74 16.87 -19.41 19.03
C ALA A 74 16.91 -19.63 20.55
N THR A 75 18.09 -19.44 21.15
CA THR A 75 18.25 -19.40 22.62
C THR A 75 18.08 -17.98 23.18
N THR A 76 18.12 -16.96 22.31
CA THR A 76 17.90 -15.55 22.66
C THR A 76 16.93 -14.93 21.69
N HIS A 77 15.88 -14.34 22.22
CA HIS A 77 14.82 -13.73 21.45
C HIS A 77 14.78 -12.22 21.66
N SER A 78 14.61 -11.50 20.56
CA SER A 78 14.36 -10.06 20.54
C SER A 78 13.35 -9.79 19.44
N VAL A 79 12.05 -9.82 19.79
CA VAL A 79 10.96 -9.80 18.82
C VAL A 79 10.09 -8.56 18.98
N PRO A 80 9.66 -7.92 17.86
CA PRO A 80 8.75 -6.78 17.92
C PRO A 80 7.36 -7.25 18.34
N LEU A 81 6.70 -6.50 19.21
CA LEU A 81 5.27 -6.61 19.44
C LEU A 81 4.59 -5.34 18.94
N LEU A 82 3.63 -5.50 18.05
CA LEU A 82 2.93 -4.46 17.30
C LEU A 82 1.41 -4.63 17.49
N GLY A 83 0.63 -3.58 17.23
CA GLY A 83 -0.83 -3.69 17.26
C GLY A 83 -1.48 -3.33 18.59
N PHE A 84 -0.73 -2.72 19.52
CA PHE A 84 -1.33 -2.20 20.75
C PHE A 84 -2.21 -0.98 20.45
N LYS A 85 -3.34 -0.88 21.19
CA LYS A 85 -4.26 0.25 21.09
C LYS A 85 -3.92 1.33 22.11
N PRO A 86 -4.20 2.61 21.86
CA PRO A 86 -3.91 3.70 22.79
C PRO A 86 -4.81 3.62 24.03
N ASN A 87 -4.28 4.15 25.17
CA ASN A 87 -4.99 4.24 26.43
C ASN A 87 -5.55 2.90 26.94
N ARG A 88 -4.71 1.84 26.86
CA ARG A 88 -5.03 0.49 27.33
C ARG A 88 -3.99 -0.02 28.32
N THR A 89 -4.44 -0.88 29.24
CA THR A 89 -3.55 -1.73 30.04
C THR A 89 -3.53 -3.10 29.40
N ASN A 90 -2.37 -3.52 28.91
CA ASN A 90 -2.20 -4.78 28.20
C ASN A 90 -1.45 -5.78 29.10
N GLU A 91 -1.97 -7.00 29.21
CA GLU A 91 -1.27 -8.14 29.81
C GLU A 91 -0.68 -9.00 28.67
N ILE A 92 0.64 -9.24 28.75
CA ILE A 92 1.37 -10.01 27.73
C ILE A 92 1.81 -11.32 28.37
N THR A 93 1.16 -12.41 27.98
CA THR A 93 1.56 -13.77 28.35
C THR A 93 2.53 -14.32 27.33
N VAL A 94 3.68 -14.79 27.78
CA VAL A 94 4.76 -15.30 26.92
C VAL A 94 4.89 -16.81 27.12
N THR A 95 4.81 -17.55 26.02
CA THR A 95 5.02 -19.00 25.98
C THR A 95 6.13 -19.32 24.99
N VAL A 96 7.08 -20.14 25.38
CA VAL A 96 8.13 -20.65 24.50
C VAL A 96 7.89 -22.13 24.21
N TYR A 97 8.25 -22.56 23.02
CA TYR A 97 8.11 -23.96 22.58
C TYR A 97 9.47 -24.45 22.11
N ASP A 98 9.89 -25.63 22.60
CA ASP A 98 11.07 -26.30 22.07
C ASP A 98 10.80 -26.91 20.69
N ARG A 99 11.82 -27.56 20.09
CA ARG A 99 11.67 -28.22 18.78
C ARG A 99 10.72 -29.44 18.80
N TYR A 100 10.31 -29.90 19.98
CA TYR A 100 9.35 -30.98 20.19
C TYR A 100 7.95 -30.45 20.54
N GLN A 101 7.72 -29.14 20.38
CA GLN A 101 6.49 -28.45 20.68
C GLN A 101 6.08 -28.50 22.18
N ASN A 102 7.01 -28.75 23.10
CA ASN A 102 6.75 -28.69 24.53
C ASN A 102 6.65 -27.22 24.99
N PRO A 103 5.49 -26.75 25.52
CA PRO A 103 5.34 -25.37 25.94
C PRO A 103 5.91 -25.11 27.33
N VAL A 104 6.50 -23.94 27.51
CA VAL A 104 6.80 -23.37 28.83
C VAL A 104 6.32 -21.92 28.85
N THR A 105 5.33 -21.65 29.67
CA THR A 105 4.78 -20.29 29.88
C THR A 105 5.52 -19.58 30.99
N ALA A 106 5.85 -18.30 30.79
CA ALA A 106 6.44 -17.47 31.82
C ALA A 106 5.55 -17.37 33.07
N ALA A 107 6.13 -17.38 34.24
CA ALA A 107 5.41 -17.48 35.52
C ALA A 107 4.47 -16.29 35.79
N GLN A 108 4.75 -15.12 35.21
CA GLN A 108 3.94 -13.91 35.35
C GLN A 108 3.80 -13.22 33.99
N PRO A 109 2.63 -12.69 33.65
CA PRO A 109 2.45 -11.85 32.48
C PRO A 109 3.20 -10.54 32.67
N LEU A 110 3.62 -9.94 31.54
CA LEU A 110 4.14 -8.58 31.52
C LEU A 110 2.98 -7.60 31.40
N VAL A 111 3.11 -6.43 32.02
CA VAL A 111 2.11 -5.37 31.90
C VAL A 111 2.67 -4.23 31.06
N PHE A 112 1.95 -3.84 30.01
CA PHE A 112 2.26 -2.71 29.17
C PHE A 112 1.10 -1.72 29.11
N ILE A 113 1.31 -0.52 29.62
CA ILE A 113 0.31 0.56 29.60
C ILE A 113 0.64 1.49 28.45
N THR A 114 -0.27 1.60 27.47
CA THR A 114 -0.16 2.55 26.37
C THR A 114 -0.71 3.92 26.77
N ASN A 115 -0.05 4.97 26.29
CA ASN A 115 -0.54 6.33 26.51
C ASN A 115 -1.76 6.62 25.61
N PRO A 116 -2.60 7.61 25.93
CA PRO A 116 -3.53 8.21 24.98
C PRO A 116 -2.80 8.72 23.74
N LEU A 117 -3.51 8.82 22.62
CA LEU A 117 -2.99 9.53 21.45
C LEU A 117 -2.60 10.98 21.81
N PRO A 118 -1.63 11.58 21.13
CA PRO A 118 -1.29 13.00 21.31
C PRO A 118 -2.53 13.90 21.19
N SER A 119 -2.60 14.97 21.96
CA SER A 119 -3.75 15.86 21.96
C SER A 119 -3.98 16.59 20.62
N ASN A 120 -2.96 16.64 19.78
CA ASN A 120 -3.01 17.17 18.41
C ASN A 120 -3.15 16.06 17.35
N PHE A 121 -3.33 14.81 17.75
CA PHE A 121 -3.61 13.73 16.81
C PHE A 121 -4.98 13.94 16.17
N PRO A 122 -5.17 13.65 14.86
CA PRO A 122 -6.45 13.84 14.19
C PRO A 122 -7.54 12.96 14.82
N ASN A 123 -8.77 13.46 14.75
CA ASN A 123 -9.94 12.69 15.14
C ASN A 123 -10.30 11.71 14.01
N ILE A 124 -10.35 10.44 14.34
CA ILE A 124 -10.71 9.36 13.44
C ILE A 124 -12.07 8.81 13.84
N VAL A 125 -13.00 8.77 12.91
CA VAL A 125 -14.37 8.30 13.13
C VAL A 125 -14.70 7.20 12.13
N LEU A 126 -14.95 5.99 12.63
CA LEU A 126 -15.50 4.91 11.82
C LEU A 126 -16.98 5.18 11.56
N LEU A 127 -17.37 5.28 10.30
CA LEU A 127 -18.75 5.49 9.86
C LEU A 127 -19.41 4.17 9.48
N GLN A 128 -18.63 3.25 8.89
CA GLN A 128 -19.09 1.92 8.51
C GLN A 128 -17.93 0.94 8.51
N SER A 129 -18.19 -0.31 8.95
CA SER A 129 -17.29 -1.44 8.79
C SER A 129 -18.09 -2.73 8.63
N GLN A 130 -17.77 -3.51 7.61
CA GLN A 130 -18.30 -4.84 7.33
C GLN A 130 -17.11 -5.80 7.16
N PRO A 131 -16.48 -6.25 8.26
CA PRO A 131 -15.22 -7.02 8.22
C PRO A 131 -15.27 -8.26 7.31
N ASP A 132 -16.42 -8.92 7.21
CA ASP A 132 -16.61 -10.11 6.35
C ASP A 132 -16.69 -9.79 4.86
N ARG A 133 -16.73 -8.52 4.48
CA ARG A 133 -16.86 -8.06 3.09
C ARG A 133 -15.74 -7.11 2.64
N MET A 134 -14.98 -6.57 3.57
CA MET A 134 -13.84 -5.71 3.30
C MET A 134 -12.56 -6.51 3.14
N GLU A 135 -11.56 -5.95 2.50
CA GLU A 135 -10.22 -6.53 2.45
C GLU A 135 -9.68 -6.72 3.87
N PRO A 136 -9.20 -7.92 4.23
CA PRO A 136 -8.62 -8.14 5.53
C PRO A 136 -7.34 -7.34 5.72
N GLY A 137 -6.99 -7.05 6.99
CA GLY A 137 -5.78 -6.31 7.34
C GLY A 137 -6.05 -4.94 7.94
N TYR A 138 -5.15 -3.99 7.68
CA TYR A 138 -5.11 -2.68 8.31
C TYR A 138 -5.08 -1.58 7.25
N THR A 139 -5.52 -0.37 7.60
CA THR A 139 -5.44 0.80 6.71
C THR A 139 -4.28 1.69 7.13
N LEU A 140 -3.29 1.83 6.26
CA LEU A 140 -2.13 2.71 6.39
C LEU A 140 -2.40 4.02 5.66
N PHE A 141 -2.11 5.16 6.28
CA PHE A 141 -2.21 6.48 5.68
C PHE A 141 -1.28 7.48 6.37
N ASN A 142 -0.93 8.54 5.67
CA ASN A 142 -0.31 9.71 6.28
C ASN A 142 -1.39 10.74 6.64
N VAL A 143 -1.12 11.61 7.59
CA VAL A 143 -1.98 12.76 7.91
C VAL A 143 -1.16 14.03 7.88
N MET A 144 -1.53 14.91 6.96
CA MET A 144 -0.96 16.24 6.81
C MET A 144 -1.86 17.27 7.49
N MET A 145 -1.28 18.07 8.35
CA MET A 145 -2.01 19.13 9.04
C MET A 145 -1.46 20.47 8.56
N LYS A 146 -2.22 21.20 7.74
CA LYS A 146 -1.84 22.54 7.30
C LYS A 146 -1.61 23.46 8.51
N ASN A 147 -0.55 24.25 8.44
CA ASN A 147 -0.13 25.14 9.53
C ASN A 147 0.32 24.43 10.82
N SER A 148 0.68 23.16 10.76
CA SER A 148 1.32 22.43 11.84
C SER A 148 2.71 21.95 11.42
N THR A 149 3.61 21.87 12.38
CA THR A 149 4.92 21.21 12.19
C THR A 149 4.87 19.71 12.47
N TYR A 150 3.70 19.19 12.85
CA TYR A 150 3.49 17.79 13.20
C TYR A 150 2.60 17.12 12.17
N TRP A 151 3.15 16.11 11.52
CA TRP A 151 2.45 15.21 10.64
C TRP A 151 2.52 13.81 11.24
N TYR A 152 1.61 12.95 10.84
CA TYR A 152 1.57 11.58 11.32
C TYR A 152 1.50 10.60 10.17
N VAL A 153 2.14 9.46 10.36
CA VAL A 153 1.81 8.22 9.65
C VAL A 153 1.06 7.35 10.64
N ALA A 154 -0.06 6.80 10.25
CA ALA A 154 -0.93 6.03 11.11
C ALA A 154 -1.42 4.75 10.44
N ILE A 155 -1.68 3.75 11.26
CA ILE A 155 -2.31 2.50 10.86
C ILE A 155 -3.50 2.28 11.78
N VAL A 156 -4.66 1.97 11.18
CA VAL A 156 -5.89 1.62 11.91
C VAL A 156 -6.34 0.21 11.56
N ASP A 157 -7.02 -0.44 12.50
CA ASP A 157 -7.67 -1.73 12.27
C ASP A 157 -9.06 -1.58 11.62
N SER A 158 -9.73 -2.70 11.38
CA SER A 158 -11.08 -2.73 10.79
C SER A 158 -12.16 -2.08 11.68
N SER A 159 -11.87 -1.81 12.94
CA SER A 159 -12.74 -1.06 13.85
C SER A 159 -12.46 0.44 13.87
N GLY A 160 -11.50 0.91 13.06
CA GLY A 160 -11.09 2.30 13.00
C GLY A 160 -10.21 2.75 14.18
N GLU A 161 -9.78 1.82 15.05
CA GLU A 161 -8.88 2.14 16.15
C GLU A 161 -7.42 2.19 15.67
N VAL A 162 -6.68 3.20 16.14
CA VAL A 162 -5.25 3.33 15.84
C VAL A 162 -4.48 2.20 16.53
N VAL A 163 -3.73 1.44 15.74
CA VAL A 163 -2.89 0.33 16.22
C VAL A 163 -1.39 0.61 16.06
N TRP A 164 -1.06 1.65 15.32
CA TRP A 164 0.31 2.13 15.15
C TRP A 164 0.30 3.59 14.70
N TYR A 165 1.26 4.37 15.14
CA TYR A 165 1.52 5.71 14.59
C TYR A 165 2.98 6.13 14.81
N ASN A 166 3.46 7.02 13.95
CA ASN A 166 4.73 7.71 14.07
C ASN A 166 4.55 9.19 13.73
N GLY A 167 5.24 10.07 14.46
CA GLY A 167 5.34 11.47 14.07
C GLY A 167 6.34 11.62 12.94
N ALA A 168 5.89 12.07 11.77
CA ALA A 168 6.70 12.25 10.57
C ALA A 168 6.97 13.74 10.33
N PRO A 169 8.13 14.17 9.78
CA PRO A 169 8.34 15.59 9.48
C PRO A 169 7.51 15.98 8.29
N SER A 170 7.43 15.53 7.21
CA SER A 170 6.67 15.88 6.02
C SER A 170 6.77 14.71 5.05
N THR A 171 5.70 13.99 4.90
CA THR A 171 5.66 12.87 3.97
C THR A 171 4.36 12.87 3.20
N ALA A 172 4.42 12.74 1.89
CA ALA A 172 3.24 12.60 1.07
C ALA A 172 2.79 11.14 1.05
N ASP A 173 3.41 10.28 0.26
CA ASP A 173 3.04 8.87 0.16
C ASP A 173 3.84 8.00 1.14
N VAL A 174 3.20 6.97 1.70
CA VAL A 174 3.82 5.98 2.58
C VAL A 174 3.41 4.60 2.11
N ARG A 175 4.37 3.80 1.68
CA ARG A 175 4.14 2.48 1.11
C ARG A 175 4.67 1.38 2.02
N ARG A 176 3.94 0.27 2.08
CA ARG A 176 4.44 -0.95 2.71
C ARG A 176 5.36 -1.68 1.75
N LEU A 177 6.54 -2.09 2.23
CA LEU A 177 7.47 -2.96 1.50
C LEU A 177 7.18 -4.43 1.81
N ASP A 178 7.63 -5.33 0.93
CA ASP A 178 7.49 -6.78 1.11
C ASP A 178 8.18 -7.31 2.38
N ASN A 179 9.24 -6.64 2.84
CA ASN A 179 9.93 -6.97 4.08
C ASN A 179 9.21 -6.46 5.34
N GLY A 180 8.05 -5.81 5.18
CA GLY A 180 7.25 -5.29 6.27
C GLY A 180 7.62 -3.91 6.77
N ASP A 181 8.59 -3.23 6.19
CA ASP A 181 8.95 -1.86 6.54
C ASP A 181 8.14 -0.85 5.73
N LEU A 182 8.19 0.41 6.12
CA LEU A 182 7.55 1.52 5.43
C LEU A 182 8.58 2.27 4.59
N PHE A 183 8.26 2.51 3.33
CA PHE A 183 9.03 3.36 2.43
C PHE A 183 8.31 4.69 2.25
N MET A 184 9.04 5.80 2.39
CA MET A 184 8.45 7.14 2.26
C MET A 184 9.49 8.21 1.92
N PRO A 185 9.08 9.32 1.26
CA PRO A 185 9.89 10.52 1.18
C PRO A 185 10.04 11.16 2.57
N TRP A 186 11.26 11.62 2.89
CA TRP A 186 11.61 12.19 4.19
C TRP A 186 12.45 13.44 3.98
N THR A 187 11.81 14.59 3.86
CA THR A 187 12.44 15.88 3.53
C THR A 187 13.19 15.87 2.18
N THR A 188 14.47 15.50 2.14
CA THR A 188 15.34 15.55 0.94
C THR A 188 15.84 14.17 0.50
N ASN A 189 15.38 13.11 1.13
CA ASN A 189 15.77 11.72 0.87
C ASN A 189 14.56 10.80 0.95
N PHE A 190 14.72 9.56 0.52
CA PHE A 190 13.79 8.48 0.85
C PHE A 190 14.32 7.73 2.06
N VAL A 191 13.42 7.19 2.85
CA VAL A 191 13.74 6.35 3.99
C VAL A 191 12.94 5.06 3.97
N GLU A 192 13.55 4.03 4.55
CA GLU A 192 12.90 2.82 4.97
C GLU A 192 12.85 2.81 6.49
N MET A 193 11.65 2.63 7.05
CA MET A 193 11.39 2.67 8.48
C MET A 193 10.67 1.39 8.90
N ASN A 194 11.21 0.69 9.89
CA ASN A 194 10.50 -0.45 10.49
C ASN A 194 9.34 0.01 11.40
N LEU A 195 8.45 -0.91 11.76
CA LEU A 195 7.32 -0.57 12.62
C LEU A 195 7.66 -0.38 14.10
N LEU A 196 8.94 -0.44 14.48
CA LEU A 196 9.44 0.11 15.74
C LEU A 196 9.78 1.61 15.62
N GLY A 197 9.55 2.23 14.44
CA GLY A 197 9.84 3.63 14.18
C GLY A 197 11.33 3.95 14.01
N GLN A 198 12.14 2.96 13.64
CA GLN A 198 13.56 3.11 13.38
C GLN A 198 13.80 3.22 11.88
N ILE A 199 14.54 4.24 11.44
CA ILE A 199 15.03 4.33 10.06
C ILE A 199 16.13 3.27 9.91
N VAL A 200 15.87 2.28 9.04
CA VAL A 200 16.78 1.17 8.77
C VAL A 200 17.60 1.38 7.51
N ASN A 201 17.09 2.23 6.59
CA ASN A 201 17.81 2.61 5.38
C ASN A 201 17.45 4.04 4.95
N SER A 202 18.33 4.70 4.17
CA SER A 202 18.10 6.05 3.66
C SER A 202 18.82 6.27 2.33
N TRP A 203 18.11 6.85 1.36
CA TRP A 203 18.63 7.17 0.02
C TRP A 203 18.63 8.67 -0.19
N VAL A 204 19.83 9.27 -0.09
CA VAL A 204 20.02 10.69 -0.33
C VAL A 204 20.07 10.94 -1.83
N VAL A 205 19.14 11.75 -2.34
CA VAL A 205 19.11 12.11 -3.76
C VAL A 205 20.03 13.29 -4.07
N PRO A 206 20.50 13.44 -5.32
CA PRO A 206 21.32 14.57 -5.74
C PRO A 206 20.59 15.90 -5.59
N THR A 207 21.29 16.93 -5.11
CA THR A 207 20.72 18.27 -4.89
C THR A 207 20.23 18.98 -6.15
N ASN A 208 20.74 18.59 -7.32
CA ASN A 208 20.29 19.10 -8.62
C ASN A 208 19.09 18.31 -9.20
N LEU A 209 18.66 17.25 -8.52
CA LEU A 209 17.47 16.45 -8.84
C LEU A 209 16.67 16.23 -7.54
N PRO A 210 16.16 17.30 -6.90
CA PRO A 210 15.48 17.21 -5.62
C PRO A 210 14.15 16.42 -5.75
N ILE A 211 13.76 15.75 -4.69
CA ILE A 211 12.44 15.09 -4.60
C ILE A 211 11.37 16.18 -4.63
N ASN A 212 10.34 16.00 -5.43
CA ASN A 212 9.16 16.88 -5.39
C ASN A 212 8.10 16.45 -4.35
N LEU A 213 8.37 15.40 -3.57
CA LEU A 213 7.53 14.82 -2.51
C LEU A 213 6.22 14.17 -2.97
N HIS A 214 5.85 14.22 -4.25
CA HIS A 214 4.59 13.63 -4.72
C HIS A 214 4.66 12.11 -4.83
N ASP A 215 5.75 11.57 -5.36
CA ASP A 215 5.88 10.13 -5.54
C ASP A 215 7.32 9.63 -5.51
N GLY A 216 7.48 8.44 -4.92
CA GLY A 216 8.67 7.63 -4.97
C GLY A 216 8.30 6.17 -4.87
N VAL A 217 8.79 5.34 -5.80
CA VAL A 217 8.35 3.95 -5.96
C VAL A 217 9.55 3.02 -6.06
N PRO A 218 9.72 2.07 -5.14
CA PRO A 218 10.60 0.93 -5.36
C PRO A 218 10.11 0.13 -6.57
N THR A 219 11.04 -0.31 -7.42
CA THR A 219 10.72 -1.02 -8.66
C THR A 219 11.06 -2.50 -8.58
N SER A 220 10.50 -3.28 -9.50
CA SER A 220 10.83 -4.69 -9.69
C SER A 220 12.30 -4.93 -10.11
N HIS A 221 13.00 -3.89 -10.55
CA HIS A 221 14.41 -3.91 -10.94
C HIS A 221 15.38 -3.68 -9.77
N GLY A 222 14.89 -3.50 -8.54
CA GLY A 222 15.72 -3.15 -7.39
C GLY A 222 16.26 -1.71 -7.47
N THR A 223 15.47 -0.82 -8.04
CA THR A 223 15.73 0.62 -8.16
C THR A 223 14.61 1.41 -7.50
N ILE A 224 14.75 2.73 -7.41
CA ILE A 224 13.71 3.65 -6.95
C ILE A 224 13.47 4.66 -8.06
N LEU A 225 12.20 4.77 -8.49
CA LEU A 225 11.73 5.83 -9.36
C LEU A 225 11.20 6.98 -8.51
N TYR A 226 11.45 8.23 -8.91
CA TYR A 226 10.86 9.40 -8.28
C TYR A 226 10.72 10.57 -9.25
N LEU A 227 9.95 11.57 -8.82
CA LEU A 227 9.71 12.80 -9.55
C LEU A 227 10.60 13.93 -9.02
N SER A 228 11.16 14.74 -9.92
CA SER A 228 12.04 15.84 -9.57
C SER A 228 11.69 17.10 -10.36
N ASP A 229 11.47 18.21 -9.64
CA ASP A 229 11.10 19.50 -10.24
C ASP A 229 12.26 20.14 -11.00
N ALA A 230 11.94 20.71 -12.16
CA ALA A 230 12.85 21.52 -12.96
C ALA A 230 12.10 22.68 -13.63
N VAL A 231 12.85 23.66 -14.14
CA VAL A 231 12.27 24.84 -14.80
C VAL A 231 13.01 25.08 -16.12
N MET A 232 12.24 25.35 -17.18
CA MET A 232 12.78 25.77 -18.47
C MET A 232 12.13 27.08 -18.95
N VAL A 233 12.75 27.70 -19.95
CA VAL A 233 12.19 28.86 -20.63
C VAL A 233 11.54 28.41 -21.93
N VAL A 234 10.25 28.68 -22.08
CA VAL A 234 9.46 28.36 -23.27
C VAL A 234 9.05 29.65 -23.96
N SER A 235 9.41 29.80 -25.23
CA SER A 235 8.99 30.92 -26.06
C SER A 235 7.57 30.68 -26.61
N ASN A 236 6.86 31.76 -26.91
CA ASN A 236 5.51 31.68 -27.49
C ASN A 236 4.49 30.92 -26.62
N TYR A 237 4.64 30.97 -25.30
CA TYR A 237 3.77 30.29 -24.35
C TYR A 237 2.40 30.97 -24.29
N PRO A 238 1.28 30.23 -24.23
CA PRO A 238 -0.07 30.79 -24.07
C PRO A 238 -0.22 31.54 -22.75
N THR A 239 -0.85 32.71 -22.76
CA THR A 239 -1.03 33.55 -21.57
C THR A 239 -2.46 33.56 -21.04
N SER A 240 -3.40 32.87 -21.70
CA SER A 240 -4.80 32.80 -21.30
C SER A 240 -5.37 31.41 -21.56
N MET A 241 -6.16 30.89 -20.60
CA MET A 241 -6.93 29.65 -20.73
C MET A 241 -8.35 29.91 -21.27
N THR A 242 -8.80 31.17 -21.28
CA THR A 242 -10.15 31.57 -21.70
C THR A 242 -10.20 32.33 -23.03
N ASN A 243 -9.09 32.98 -23.42
CA ASN A 243 -8.99 33.73 -24.68
C ASN A 243 -7.95 33.08 -25.61
N PRO A 244 -8.36 32.36 -26.66
CA PRO A 244 -7.46 31.67 -27.58
C PRO A 244 -6.60 32.62 -28.45
N VAL A 245 -7.00 33.89 -28.56
CA VAL A 245 -6.26 34.91 -29.33
C VAL A 245 -5.45 35.86 -28.44
N ALA A 246 -5.31 35.55 -27.15
CA ALA A 246 -4.46 36.32 -26.26
C ALA A 246 -3.00 36.34 -26.76
N PRO A 247 -2.26 37.46 -26.62
CA PRO A 247 -0.86 37.51 -26.98
C PRO A 247 -0.05 36.44 -26.25
N ARG A 248 0.81 35.76 -26.97
CA ARG A 248 1.74 34.78 -26.39
C ARG A 248 3.00 35.46 -25.89
N ALA A 249 3.65 34.87 -24.89
CA ALA A 249 4.85 35.44 -24.27
C ALA A 249 5.92 34.36 -24.03
N THR A 250 7.15 34.80 -23.79
CA THR A 250 8.17 33.91 -23.22
C THR A 250 7.88 33.71 -21.74
N ALA A 251 7.86 32.46 -21.28
CA ALA A 251 7.51 32.10 -19.91
C ALA A 251 8.51 31.11 -19.31
N LYS A 252 8.70 31.17 -17.99
CA LYS A 252 9.31 30.08 -17.23
C LYS A 252 8.24 29.04 -16.98
N VAL A 253 8.55 27.78 -17.28
CA VAL A 253 7.64 26.64 -17.17
C VAL A 253 8.29 25.62 -16.26
N ARG A 254 7.57 25.22 -15.20
CA ARG A 254 7.95 24.12 -14.31
C ARG A 254 7.45 22.81 -14.90
N TYR A 255 8.28 21.81 -14.83
CA TYR A 255 8.02 20.45 -15.26
C TYR A 255 8.71 19.47 -14.32
N GLN A 256 8.43 18.18 -14.43
CA GLN A 256 9.06 17.15 -13.63
C GLN A 256 9.89 16.19 -14.50
N ASN A 257 11.08 15.89 -14.02
CA ASN A 257 11.84 14.74 -14.48
C ASN A 257 11.36 13.48 -13.77
N VAL A 258 11.37 12.36 -14.46
CA VAL A 258 11.34 11.03 -13.85
C VAL A 258 12.78 10.59 -13.66
N VAL A 259 13.16 10.29 -12.44
CA VAL A 259 14.54 9.92 -12.09
C VAL A 259 14.54 8.50 -11.53
N GLU A 260 15.48 7.69 -11.99
CA GLU A 260 15.71 6.34 -11.47
C GLU A 260 17.06 6.30 -10.76
N ILE A 261 17.06 5.83 -9.52
CA ILE A 261 18.25 5.63 -8.72
C ILE A 261 18.41 4.17 -8.29
N SER A 262 19.65 3.76 -8.08
CA SER A 262 19.97 2.46 -7.50
C SER A 262 19.48 2.36 -6.05
N ALA A 263 18.73 1.32 -5.70
CA ALA A 263 18.36 1.05 -4.32
C ALA A 263 19.55 0.62 -3.44
N THR A 264 20.72 0.34 -4.02
CA THR A 264 21.92 -0.04 -3.26
C THR A 264 22.72 1.15 -2.77
N ASN A 265 22.84 2.22 -3.59
CA ASN A 265 23.78 3.33 -3.30
C ASN A 265 23.26 4.70 -3.72
N ALA A 266 21.99 4.83 -4.08
CA ALA A 266 21.33 6.05 -4.56
C ALA A 266 21.98 6.71 -5.80
N ALA A 267 22.83 5.99 -6.54
CA ALA A 267 23.40 6.50 -7.79
C ALA A 267 22.29 6.68 -8.83
N VAL A 268 22.30 7.83 -9.53
CA VAL A 268 21.39 8.07 -10.65
C VAL A 268 21.72 7.13 -11.80
N LEU A 269 20.75 6.35 -12.22
CA LEU A 269 20.86 5.40 -13.33
C LEU A 269 20.29 6.00 -14.61
N HIS A 270 19.11 6.61 -14.53
CA HIS A 270 18.41 7.21 -15.66
C HIS A 270 17.67 8.49 -15.23
N THR A 271 17.46 9.37 -16.20
CA THR A 271 16.62 10.56 -16.07
C THR A 271 15.85 10.75 -17.37
N TRP A 272 14.53 10.71 -17.30
CA TRP A 272 13.65 11.06 -18.42
C TRP A 272 13.04 12.43 -18.16
N THR A 273 12.93 13.21 -19.22
CA THR A 273 12.38 14.57 -19.17
C THR A 273 11.15 14.64 -20.08
N PRO A 274 9.95 14.34 -19.57
CA PRO A 274 8.74 14.21 -20.40
C PRO A 274 8.42 15.44 -21.24
N ILE A 275 8.66 16.64 -20.77
CA ILE A 275 8.44 17.87 -21.53
C ILE A 275 9.21 17.91 -22.86
N ASN A 276 10.28 17.13 -23.01
CA ASN A 276 11.04 17.08 -24.26
C ASN A 276 10.33 16.28 -25.36
N PHE A 277 9.40 15.42 -25.00
CA PHE A 277 8.62 14.62 -25.95
C PHE A 277 7.11 14.83 -25.81
N LEU A 278 6.68 15.82 -25.01
CA LEU A 278 5.31 16.31 -24.92
C LEU A 278 5.18 17.73 -25.46
N ASP A 279 3.93 18.21 -25.60
CA ASP A 279 3.65 19.56 -26.08
C ASP A 279 3.89 20.61 -24.98
N PRO A 280 5.01 21.35 -25.01
CA PRO A 280 5.32 22.34 -23.98
C PRO A 280 4.41 23.56 -24.01
N LEU A 281 3.58 23.72 -25.06
CA LEU A 281 2.64 24.83 -25.24
C LEU A 281 1.21 24.47 -24.85
N ARG A 282 0.97 23.21 -24.47
CA ARG A 282 -0.34 22.78 -24.05
C ARG A 282 -0.66 23.34 -22.66
N ILE A 283 -1.86 23.88 -22.53
CA ILE A 283 -2.38 24.46 -21.28
C ILE A 283 -3.66 23.75 -20.83
N SER A 284 -3.99 23.88 -19.56
CA SER A 284 -5.28 23.51 -18.98
C SER A 284 -5.76 24.58 -18.00
N TYR A 285 -6.97 24.48 -17.49
CA TYR A 285 -7.48 25.37 -16.44
C TYR A 285 -6.77 25.22 -15.10
N LEU A 286 -6.09 24.10 -14.86
CA LEU A 286 -5.34 23.83 -13.63
C LEU A 286 -3.98 24.53 -13.58
N ILE A 287 -3.41 24.88 -14.73
CA ILE A 287 -2.07 25.48 -14.79
C ILE A 287 -2.05 26.84 -14.11
N VAL A 288 -1.26 26.97 -13.07
CA VAL A 288 -1.12 28.17 -12.28
C VAL A 288 0.30 28.76 -12.39
N ASN A 289 0.41 30.08 -12.32
CA ASN A 289 1.71 30.75 -12.18
C ASN A 289 2.04 30.83 -10.69
N SER A 290 3.01 30.07 -10.25
CA SER A 290 3.48 30.03 -8.87
C SER A 290 4.98 30.31 -8.83
N LEU A 291 5.42 31.17 -7.94
CA LEU A 291 6.82 31.55 -7.74
C LEU A 291 7.50 32.03 -9.04
N GLY A 292 6.76 32.67 -9.94
CA GLY A 292 7.28 33.22 -11.21
C GLY A 292 7.50 32.17 -12.31
N SER A 293 6.97 30.99 -12.18
CA SER A 293 6.91 29.95 -13.21
C SER A 293 5.50 29.35 -13.34
N TRP A 294 5.13 28.97 -14.56
CA TRP A 294 3.90 28.24 -14.81
C TRP A 294 4.11 26.76 -14.47
N ASP A 295 3.33 26.21 -13.58
CA ASP A 295 3.35 24.79 -13.25
C ASP A 295 2.60 24.02 -14.33
N SER A 296 3.32 23.49 -15.29
CA SER A 296 2.76 22.99 -16.55
C SER A 296 2.30 21.54 -16.47
N GLU A 297 3.02 20.69 -15.75
CA GLU A 297 2.77 19.25 -15.70
C GLU A 297 2.18 18.83 -14.35
N HIS A 298 2.86 19.24 -13.28
CA HIS A 298 2.56 18.80 -11.91
C HIS A 298 2.39 17.29 -11.86
N SER A 299 3.45 16.59 -12.28
CA SER A 299 3.47 15.13 -12.24
C SER A 299 3.38 14.68 -10.79
N ASN A 300 2.41 13.81 -10.49
CA ASN A 300 2.06 13.41 -9.12
C ASN A 300 2.11 11.90 -8.89
N ALA A 301 2.41 11.12 -9.92
CA ALA A 301 2.64 9.69 -9.79
C ALA A 301 3.50 9.16 -10.94
N VAL A 302 4.34 8.19 -10.61
CA VAL A 302 5.09 7.38 -11.57
C VAL A 302 4.99 5.91 -11.18
N ILE A 303 4.64 5.04 -12.14
CA ILE A 303 4.61 3.59 -11.95
C ILE A 303 5.31 2.90 -13.11
N GLU A 304 5.75 1.67 -12.89
CA GLU A 304 6.23 0.79 -13.96
C GLU A 304 5.11 -0.10 -14.51
N ASP A 305 5.17 -0.37 -15.81
CA ASP A 305 4.40 -1.46 -16.43
C ASP A 305 5.38 -2.62 -16.72
N PRO A 306 5.37 -3.66 -15.90
CA PRO A 306 6.29 -4.78 -16.04
C PRO A 306 5.99 -5.65 -17.28
N SER A 307 4.83 -5.48 -17.91
CA SER A 307 4.44 -6.27 -19.07
C SER A 307 5.27 -5.97 -20.32
N ASP A 308 5.78 -4.72 -20.42
CA ASP A 308 6.55 -4.25 -21.59
C ASP A 308 7.69 -3.29 -21.22
N ASP A 309 8.06 -3.24 -19.95
CA ASP A 309 9.11 -2.38 -19.40
C ASP A 309 8.93 -0.89 -19.77
N SER A 310 7.73 -0.39 -19.51
CA SER A 310 7.37 1.00 -19.73
C SER A 310 7.12 1.73 -18.41
N LEU A 311 7.17 3.06 -18.46
CA LEU A 311 6.80 3.93 -17.35
C LEU A 311 5.49 4.64 -17.66
N ILE A 312 4.65 4.75 -16.63
CA ILE A 312 3.38 5.48 -16.69
C ILE A 312 3.47 6.66 -15.71
N VAL A 313 3.17 7.87 -16.18
CA VAL A 313 3.26 9.10 -15.38
C VAL A 313 1.94 9.84 -15.42
N SER A 314 1.43 10.22 -14.26
CA SER A 314 0.25 11.09 -14.14
C SER A 314 0.67 12.54 -14.06
N MET A 315 0.13 13.35 -14.96
CA MET A 315 0.37 14.80 -15.07
C MET A 315 -0.93 15.55 -14.78
N CYS A 316 -1.12 15.91 -13.53
CA CYS A 316 -2.35 16.51 -13.01
C CYS A 316 -2.74 17.78 -13.80
N MET A 317 -1.80 18.73 -13.96
CA MET A 317 -2.06 20.00 -14.66
C MET A 317 -2.29 19.81 -16.17
N GLN A 318 -1.89 18.69 -16.74
CA GLN A 318 -2.19 18.36 -18.13
C GLN A 318 -3.51 17.58 -18.30
N ASN A 319 -4.17 17.17 -17.20
CA ASN A 319 -5.30 16.23 -17.23
C ASN A 319 -4.96 14.98 -18.06
N ALA A 320 -3.75 14.49 -17.94
CA ALA A 320 -3.22 13.42 -18.78
C ALA A 320 -2.41 12.41 -17.97
N VAL A 321 -2.55 11.15 -18.33
CA VAL A 321 -1.63 10.07 -17.97
C VAL A 321 -0.91 9.65 -19.25
N ILE A 322 0.40 9.50 -19.18
CA ILE A 322 1.22 9.11 -20.33
C ILE A 322 1.92 7.79 -20.06
N LYS A 323 2.18 7.02 -21.11
CA LYS A 323 3.06 5.86 -21.08
C LYS A 323 4.20 6.05 -22.07
N PHE A 324 5.42 5.74 -21.65
CA PHE A 324 6.58 5.76 -22.50
C PHE A 324 7.54 4.61 -22.19
N SER A 325 8.35 4.22 -23.16
CA SER A 325 9.34 3.14 -23.01
C SER A 325 10.44 3.55 -22.04
N ARG A 326 10.73 2.72 -21.02
CA ARG A 326 11.86 2.94 -20.09
C ARG A 326 13.18 2.98 -20.84
N ALA A 327 13.40 2.07 -21.79
CA ALA A 327 14.67 1.95 -22.52
C ALA A 327 14.96 3.10 -23.47
N THR A 328 13.93 3.68 -24.13
CA THR A 328 14.12 4.66 -25.21
C THR A 328 13.55 6.05 -24.92
N GLY A 329 12.68 6.19 -23.91
CA GLY A 329 11.91 7.41 -23.66
C GLY A 329 10.81 7.65 -24.71
N GLN A 330 10.59 6.73 -25.66
CA GLN A 330 9.58 6.91 -26.70
C GLN A 330 8.17 6.86 -26.13
N LEU A 331 7.39 7.92 -26.38
CA LEU A 331 5.98 8.01 -26.01
C LEU A 331 5.19 6.88 -26.69
N ARG A 332 4.32 6.21 -25.95
CA ARG A 332 3.46 5.14 -26.44
C ARG A 332 2.01 5.60 -26.59
N TRP A 333 1.45 6.18 -25.54
CA TRP A 333 0.10 6.71 -25.55
C TRP A 333 -0.10 7.84 -24.53
N ILE A 334 -1.17 8.60 -24.75
CA ILE A 334 -1.67 9.65 -23.86
C ILE A 334 -3.15 9.35 -23.56
N LEU A 335 -3.47 9.18 -22.29
CA LEU A 335 -4.83 9.05 -21.76
C LEU A 335 -5.27 10.41 -21.21
N GLY A 336 -6.24 11.06 -21.83
CA GLY A 336 -6.79 12.33 -21.37
C GLY A 336 -7.55 13.08 -22.46
N PRO A 337 -8.21 14.20 -22.12
CA PRO A 337 -8.97 14.99 -23.09
C PRO A 337 -8.11 15.35 -24.33
N PRO A 338 -8.62 15.11 -25.55
CA PRO A 338 -7.83 15.30 -26.78
C PRO A 338 -7.63 16.76 -27.18
N ALA A 339 -8.34 17.69 -26.56
CA ALA A 339 -8.29 19.10 -26.91
C ALA A 339 -6.91 19.73 -26.62
N ASN A 340 -6.50 20.63 -27.52
CA ASN A 340 -5.30 21.47 -27.40
C ASN A 340 -3.95 20.72 -27.42
N TRP A 341 -3.92 19.49 -27.89
CA TRP A 341 -2.68 18.83 -28.28
C TRP A 341 -2.30 19.21 -29.71
N GLY A 342 -1.03 19.61 -29.91
CA GLY A 342 -0.51 19.91 -31.25
C GLY A 342 -0.53 18.69 -32.19
N PRO A 343 -0.40 18.89 -33.51
CA PRO A 343 -0.52 17.81 -34.51
C PRO A 343 0.45 16.65 -34.30
N ALA A 344 1.65 16.91 -33.75
CA ALA A 344 2.68 15.88 -33.51
C ALA A 344 2.24 14.84 -32.46
N TRP A 345 1.34 15.18 -31.56
CA TRP A 345 0.90 14.32 -30.45
C TRP A 345 -0.44 13.60 -30.72
N GLN A 346 -1.17 14.02 -31.75
CA GLN A 346 -2.46 13.41 -32.13
C GLN A 346 -2.38 11.87 -32.32
N PRO A 347 -1.32 11.30 -32.91
CA PRO A 347 -1.20 9.85 -33.06
C PRO A 347 -1.08 9.06 -31.75
N TYR A 348 -0.72 9.71 -30.64
CA TYR A 348 -0.55 9.08 -29.33
C TYR A 348 -1.79 9.18 -28.44
N LEU A 349 -2.80 9.96 -28.85
CA LEU A 349 -4.02 10.13 -28.08
C LEU A 349 -4.89 8.87 -28.15
N LEU A 350 -5.31 8.38 -26.99
CA LEU A 350 -6.29 7.30 -26.94
C LEU A 350 -7.67 7.79 -27.35
N THR A 351 -8.35 6.99 -28.15
CA THR A 351 -9.71 7.28 -28.64
C THR A 351 -10.73 6.58 -27.74
N PRO A 352 -11.69 7.32 -27.15
CA PRO A 352 -12.70 6.73 -26.30
C PRO A 352 -13.67 5.86 -27.09
N VAL A 353 -14.02 4.69 -26.56
CA VAL A 353 -15.01 3.76 -27.09
C VAL A 353 -15.97 3.30 -25.99
N GLY A 354 -17.20 2.97 -26.36
CA GLY A 354 -18.22 2.56 -25.40
C GLY A 354 -18.92 3.73 -24.71
N THR A 355 -19.96 3.41 -23.95
CA THR A 355 -20.77 4.34 -23.14
C THR A 355 -21.20 3.65 -21.85
N PRO A 356 -21.11 4.32 -20.69
CA PRO A 356 -20.66 5.71 -20.51
C PRO A 356 -19.16 5.87 -20.64
N PHE A 357 -18.69 7.04 -21.04
CA PHE A 357 -17.29 7.43 -21.01
C PHE A 357 -17.14 8.90 -20.60
N VAL A 358 -16.31 9.15 -19.59
CA VAL A 358 -16.00 10.51 -19.13
C VAL A 358 -14.49 10.60 -18.87
N TRP A 359 -13.83 11.62 -19.42
CA TRP A 359 -12.42 11.90 -19.15
C TRP A 359 -12.19 12.27 -17.69
N GLN A 360 -11.01 11.93 -17.21
CA GLN A 360 -10.47 12.41 -15.92
C GLN A 360 -9.95 13.85 -16.05
N TYR A 361 -9.98 14.59 -14.94
CA TYR A 361 -9.46 15.94 -14.82
C TYR A 361 -8.74 16.13 -13.48
N GLY A 362 -7.47 16.57 -13.52
CA GLY A 362 -6.67 16.78 -12.32
C GLY A 362 -6.33 15.50 -11.57
N GLN A 363 -6.23 14.37 -12.27
CA GLN A 363 -6.13 13.03 -11.70
C GLN A 363 -4.87 12.78 -10.89
N HIS A 364 -4.95 11.79 -9.97
CA HIS A 364 -3.86 11.29 -9.14
C HIS A 364 -3.78 9.76 -9.18
N ALA A 365 -2.63 9.24 -8.77
CA ALA A 365 -2.38 7.85 -8.39
C ALA A 365 -2.91 6.79 -9.39
N PRO A 366 -2.49 6.77 -10.66
CA PRO A 366 -2.78 5.63 -11.54
C PRO A 366 -2.15 4.35 -11.01
N ILE A 367 -2.89 3.24 -11.06
CA ILE A 367 -2.44 1.91 -10.66
C ILE A 367 -2.85 0.92 -11.76
N LEU A 368 -1.93 0.04 -12.16
CA LEU A 368 -2.25 -1.08 -13.03
C LEU A 368 -2.90 -2.19 -12.20
N THR A 369 -4.09 -2.63 -12.61
CA THR A 369 -4.76 -3.76 -11.97
C THR A 369 -4.16 -5.09 -12.43
N PRO A 370 -4.34 -6.19 -11.69
CA PRO A 370 -3.92 -7.52 -12.13
C PRO A 370 -4.55 -7.95 -13.47
N GLN A 371 -5.68 -7.36 -13.85
CA GLN A 371 -6.38 -7.60 -15.13
C GLN A 371 -5.79 -6.81 -16.30
N GLY A 372 -4.80 -5.93 -16.04
CA GLY A 372 -4.17 -5.07 -17.03
C GLY A 372 -4.96 -3.82 -17.40
N THR A 373 -5.93 -3.43 -16.59
CA THR A 373 -6.61 -2.14 -16.67
C THR A 373 -5.88 -1.08 -15.86
N LEU A 374 -6.23 0.18 -16.04
CA LEU A 374 -5.66 1.31 -15.29
C LEU A 374 -6.75 1.96 -14.45
N ILE A 375 -6.62 1.88 -13.13
CA ILE A 375 -7.48 2.60 -12.19
C ILE A 375 -6.76 3.86 -11.71
N LEU A 376 -7.50 4.94 -11.46
CA LEU A 376 -6.96 6.19 -10.95
C LEU A 376 -8.02 6.98 -10.17
N PHE A 377 -7.56 7.98 -9.42
CA PHE A 377 -8.42 8.94 -8.76
C PHE A 377 -8.59 10.18 -9.64
N ASP A 378 -9.81 10.42 -10.12
CA ASP A 378 -10.21 11.58 -10.93
C ASP A 378 -10.73 12.68 -10.00
N ASN A 379 -9.91 13.68 -9.72
CA ASN A 379 -10.30 14.81 -8.86
C ASN A 379 -11.45 15.63 -9.47
N GLY A 380 -11.56 15.64 -10.80
CA GLY A 380 -12.71 16.23 -11.47
C GLY A 380 -12.68 17.75 -11.58
N ASN A 381 -11.50 18.34 -11.51
CA ASN A 381 -11.31 19.78 -11.55
C ASN A 381 -11.79 20.40 -12.87
N TYR A 382 -12.64 21.43 -12.80
CA TYR A 382 -13.19 22.18 -13.92
C TYR A 382 -14.00 21.35 -14.96
N ARG A 383 -13.65 20.10 -15.19
CA ARG A 383 -14.20 19.18 -16.22
C ARG A 383 -14.39 19.84 -17.59
N ALA A 384 -13.40 20.63 -17.99
CA ALA A 384 -13.38 21.35 -19.24
C ALA A 384 -11.96 21.49 -19.77
N SER A 385 -11.84 21.49 -21.10
CA SER A 385 -10.61 21.89 -21.79
C SER A 385 -10.54 23.41 -21.91
N PRO A 386 -9.34 24.01 -22.07
CA PRO A 386 -9.20 25.44 -22.31
C PRO A 386 -10.10 25.95 -23.44
N PHE A 387 -10.55 27.17 -23.28
CA PHE A 387 -11.45 27.90 -24.20
C PHE A 387 -12.88 27.35 -24.26
N ALA A 388 -13.20 26.27 -23.55
CA ALA A 388 -14.54 25.76 -23.35
C ALA A 388 -15.09 26.22 -21.98
N PRO A 389 -16.43 26.33 -21.81
CA PRO A 389 -17.01 26.67 -20.52
C PRO A 389 -16.67 25.61 -19.46
N ILE A 390 -16.25 26.07 -18.28
CA ILE A 390 -16.05 25.20 -17.12
C ILE A 390 -17.40 24.73 -16.56
N LEU A 391 -17.40 23.56 -15.96
CA LEU A 391 -18.53 23.06 -15.20
C LEU A 391 -18.81 24.00 -14.02
N SER A 392 -20.08 24.19 -13.64
CA SER A 392 -20.41 24.91 -12.42
C SER A 392 -19.82 24.17 -11.21
N VAL A 393 -19.22 24.90 -10.26
CA VAL A 393 -18.63 24.35 -9.04
C VAL A 393 -19.60 23.46 -8.24
N THR A 394 -20.90 23.75 -8.28
CA THR A 394 -21.95 22.94 -7.66
C THR A 394 -22.10 21.54 -8.26
N ASN A 395 -21.50 21.32 -9.43
CA ASN A 395 -21.53 20.03 -10.14
C ASN A 395 -20.17 19.33 -10.15
N TYR A 396 -19.17 19.85 -9.44
CA TYR A 396 -17.89 19.16 -9.31
C TYR A 396 -18.07 17.89 -8.47
N TYR A 397 -17.30 16.88 -8.81
CA TYR A 397 -17.23 15.62 -8.06
C TYR A 397 -15.92 14.93 -8.37
N SER A 398 -15.40 14.21 -7.39
CA SER A 398 -14.26 13.30 -7.55
C SER A 398 -14.74 11.86 -7.59
N ARG A 399 -13.94 10.99 -8.18
CA ARG A 399 -14.28 9.57 -8.34
C ARG A 399 -13.04 8.70 -8.47
N ALA A 400 -13.14 7.45 -8.06
CA ALA A 400 -12.31 6.39 -8.60
C ALA A 400 -12.83 6.03 -9.99
N VAL A 401 -11.95 5.82 -10.97
CA VAL A 401 -12.33 5.41 -12.33
C VAL A 401 -11.32 4.43 -12.91
N GLU A 402 -11.83 3.41 -13.57
CA GLU A 402 -11.04 2.37 -14.22
C GLU A 402 -11.22 2.38 -15.72
N TYR A 403 -10.10 2.32 -16.43
CA TYR A 403 -10.01 2.32 -17.88
C TYR A 403 -9.36 1.04 -18.40
N SER A 404 -9.97 0.45 -19.42
CA SER A 404 -9.34 -0.59 -20.23
C SER A 404 -8.74 0.03 -21.49
N ILE A 405 -7.42 -0.17 -21.69
CA ILE A 405 -6.66 0.42 -22.79
C ILE A 405 -6.26 -0.68 -23.78
N ASN A 406 -6.59 -0.46 -25.04
CA ASN A 406 -6.11 -1.29 -26.15
C ASN A 406 -5.04 -0.52 -26.92
N GLU A 407 -3.79 -0.77 -26.61
CA GLU A 407 -2.64 -0.10 -27.21
C GLU A 407 -2.50 -0.37 -28.73
N LYS A 408 -2.97 -1.53 -29.20
CA LYS A 408 -2.87 -1.89 -30.64
C LYS A 408 -3.83 -1.06 -31.50
N THR A 409 -4.99 -0.72 -30.98
CA THR A 409 -6.00 0.08 -31.67
C THR A 409 -6.05 1.53 -31.20
N MET A 410 -5.23 1.89 -30.21
CA MET A 410 -5.21 3.20 -29.55
C MET A 410 -6.61 3.60 -29.05
N GLN A 411 -7.30 2.65 -28.42
CA GLN A 411 -8.64 2.84 -27.88
C GLN A 411 -8.66 2.69 -26.37
N VAL A 412 -9.58 3.41 -25.73
CA VAL A 412 -9.83 3.32 -24.30
C VAL A 412 -11.32 3.25 -24.01
N SER A 413 -11.70 2.37 -23.09
CA SER A 413 -13.07 2.30 -22.56
C SER A 413 -13.07 2.52 -21.05
N GLN A 414 -14.08 3.20 -20.53
CA GLN A 414 -14.33 3.25 -19.10
C GLN A 414 -15.07 1.97 -18.70
N VAL A 415 -14.51 1.20 -17.77
CA VAL A 415 -15.05 -0.11 -17.38
C VAL A 415 -15.73 -0.08 -16.02
N TRP A 416 -15.34 0.85 -15.14
CA TRP A 416 -15.95 1.01 -13.84
C TRP A 416 -15.72 2.43 -13.30
N ASP A 417 -16.59 2.90 -12.39
CA ASP A 417 -16.35 4.09 -11.57
C ASP A 417 -17.16 4.10 -10.25
N TYR A 418 -16.63 4.82 -9.27
CA TYR A 418 -17.28 5.06 -7.99
C TYR A 418 -17.19 6.56 -7.63
N GLY A 419 -18.30 7.14 -7.14
CA GLY A 419 -18.40 8.55 -6.72
C GLY A 419 -19.37 9.37 -7.56
N THR A 420 -19.97 8.80 -8.62
CA THR A 420 -20.84 9.53 -9.56
C THR A 420 -22.34 9.31 -9.34
N THR A 421 -22.72 8.17 -8.80
CA THR A 421 -24.10 7.64 -8.87
C THR A 421 -25.11 8.39 -8.00
N ASN A 422 -24.72 8.98 -6.88
CA ASN A 422 -25.64 9.70 -6.01
C ASN A 422 -25.19 11.14 -5.79
N ALA A 423 -25.86 12.10 -6.45
CA ALA A 423 -25.51 13.52 -6.36
C ALA A 423 -25.50 14.08 -4.92
N ALA A 424 -26.33 13.53 -4.02
CA ALA A 424 -26.38 13.97 -2.62
C ALA A 424 -25.21 13.43 -1.78
N GLN A 425 -24.50 12.42 -2.27
CA GLN A 425 -23.36 11.80 -1.59
C GLN A 425 -22.03 12.08 -2.31
N ARG A 426 -22.05 12.87 -3.39
CA ARG A 426 -20.83 13.25 -4.12
C ARG A 426 -19.85 13.96 -3.22
N LEU A 427 -18.61 13.52 -3.26
CA LEU A 427 -17.49 14.19 -2.64
C LEU A 427 -16.69 14.93 -3.72
N TYR A 428 -16.06 16.02 -3.34
CA TYR A 428 -15.14 16.73 -4.20
C TYR A 428 -13.83 16.98 -3.48
N VAL A 429 -12.75 16.63 -4.16
CA VAL A 429 -11.37 16.74 -3.70
C VAL A 429 -10.59 17.38 -4.83
N ASP A 430 -10.04 18.56 -4.62
CA ASP A 430 -9.37 19.31 -5.68
C ASP A 430 -7.92 18.88 -5.94
N HIS A 431 -7.31 18.11 -5.05
CA HIS A 431 -5.95 17.57 -5.15
C HIS A 431 -5.78 16.29 -4.33
N GLU A 432 -4.72 15.50 -4.59
CA GLU A 432 -4.40 14.26 -3.89
C GLU A 432 -5.46 13.14 -4.04
N GLY A 433 -5.30 12.05 -3.30
CA GLY A 433 -6.18 10.89 -3.33
C GLY A 433 -5.68 9.73 -4.18
N ASN A 434 -6.18 8.54 -3.88
CA ASN A 434 -5.93 7.33 -4.67
C ASN A 434 -7.16 6.43 -4.75
N ALA A 435 -7.08 5.45 -5.65
CA ALA A 435 -8.00 4.33 -5.76
C ALA A 435 -7.16 3.07 -5.93
N GLU A 436 -7.20 2.16 -4.97
CA GLU A 436 -6.37 0.97 -4.91
C GLU A 436 -7.23 -0.28 -5.00
N PRO A 437 -7.00 -1.17 -6.00
CA PRO A 437 -7.71 -2.43 -6.10
C PRO A 437 -7.18 -3.42 -5.06
N GLU A 438 -8.10 -4.03 -4.32
CA GLU A 438 -7.80 -4.94 -3.24
C GLU A 438 -7.63 -6.38 -3.76
N PRO A 439 -6.53 -7.07 -3.40
CA PRO A 439 -6.15 -8.32 -4.05
C PRO A 439 -7.03 -9.52 -3.74
N LEU A 440 -7.60 -9.64 -2.53
CA LEU A 440 -8.38 -10.81 -2.11
C LEU A 440 -9.86 -10.65 -2.40
N THR A 441 -10.42 -9.47 -2.13
CA THR A 441 -11.85 -9.20 -2.30
C THR A 441 -12.20 -8.69 -3.70
N GLY A 442 -11.23 -8.11 -4.40
CA GLY A 442 -11.46 -7.35 -5.62
C GLY A 442 -12.17 -6.01 -5.39
N ASN A 443 -12.36 -5.59 -4.15
CA ASN A 443 -12.88 -4.27 -3.80
C ASN A 443 -11.91 -3.16 -4.22
N VAL A 444 -12.31 -1.91 -4.02
CA VAL A 444 -11.46 -0.73 -4.27
C VAL A 444 -11.43 0.13 -3.01
N LEU A 445 -10.23 0.32 -2.45
CA LEU A 445 -9.99 1.32 -1.41
C LEU A 445 -9.81 2.67 -2.08
N THR A 446 -10.61 3.66 -1.70
CA THR A 446 -10.59 5.00 -2.28
C THR A 446 -10.32 6.02 -1.20
N ASP A 447 -9.28 6.82 -1.36
CA ASP A 447 -8.96 7.94 -0.48
C ASP A 447 -9.43 9.25 -1.11
N PHE A 448 -10.47 9.84 -0.53
CA PHE A 448 -10.90 11.20 -0.78
C PHE A 448 -10.10 12.13 0.16
N ALA A 449 -8.88 12.41 -0.20
CA ALA A 449 -7.81 12.93 0.63
C ALA A 449 -8.09 14.28 1.28
N ALA A 450 -8.74 15.19 0.57
CA ALA A 450 -8.99 16.57 0.99
C ALA A 450 -10.40 17.02 0.59
N VAL A 451 -11.42 16.39 1.18
CA VAL A 451 -12.83 16.68 0.87
C VAL A 451 -13.16 18.13 1.20
N SER A 452 -13.48 18.89 0.17
CA SER A 452 -13.76 20.33 0.25
C SER A 452 -15.26 20.66 0.36
N TYR A 453 -16.14 19.67 0.41
CA TYR A 453 -17.57 19.88 0.56
C TYR A 453 -17.95 20.15 2.01
N VAL A 454 -18.64 21.26 2.24
CA VAL A 454 -19.33 21.50 3.49
C VAL A 454 -20.84 21.42 3.24
N ASN A 455 -21.55 20.52 3.92
CA ASN A 455 -23.00 20.31 3.79
C ASN A 455 -23.49 20.01 2.34
N GLY A 456 -22.72 19.26 1.57
CA GLY A 456 -23.09 18.89 0.19
C GLY A 456 -22.99 20.01 -0.83
N VAL A 457 -22.33 21.12 -0.50
CA VAL A 457 -22.09 22.25 -1.40
C VAL A 457 -20.59 22.38 -1.66
N ALA A 458 -20.17 22.34 -2.93
CA ALA A 458 -18.81 22.65 -3.33
C ALA A 458 -18.46 24.10 -2.96
N PRO A 459 -17.20 24.40 -2.57
CA PRO A 459 -16.79 25.75 -2.29
C PRO A 459 -16.94 26.65 -3.53
N SER A 460 -17.32 27.89 -3.31
CA SER A 460 -17.52 28.88 -4.38
C SER A 460 -16.21 29.40 -5.00
N SER A 461 -15.05 29.00 -4.46
CA SER A 461 -13.71 29.38 -4.95
C SER A 461 -12.73 28.25 -4.69
N PHE A 462 -11.71 28.10 -5.55
CA PHE A 462 -10.54 27.27 -5.28
C PHE A 462 -9.81 27.78 -4.04
N GLY A 463 -9.61 26.88 -3.12
CA GLY A 463 -8.97 27.13 -1.85
C GLY A 463 -9.89 26.70 -0.70
N PRO A 464 -9.47 25.73 0.07
CA PRO A 464 -10.31 25.13 1.10
C PRO A 464 -10.54 26.10 2.24
N THR A 465 -11.78 26.25 2.62
CA THR A 465 -12.12 26.81 3.94
C THR A 465 -12.04 25.74 5.02
N ALA A 466 -12.05 24.46 4.64
CA ALA A 466 -11.93 23.30 5.54
C ALA A 466 -11.82 22.00 4.74
N THR A 467 -10.85 21.17 5.05
CA THR A 467 -10.72 19.84 4.48
C THR A 467 -10.85 18.75 5.53
N MET A 468 -11.42 17.63 5.13
CA MET A 468 -11.43 16.38 5.87
C MET A 468 -11.15 15.25 4.91
N THR A 469 -10.60 14.18 5.42
CA THR A 469 -10.40 12.96 4.62
C THR A 469 -11.55 11.99 4.78
N ARG A 470 -11.89 11.29 3.70
CA ARG A 470 -12.75 10.10 3.71
C ARG A 470 -12.02 8.96 3.02
N ILE A 471 -11.75 7.91 3.77
CA ILE A 471 -11.19 6.65 3.23
C ILE A 471 -12.34 5.65 3.17
N THR A 472 -12.69 5.21 1.95
CA THR A 472 -13.80 4.28 1.72
C THR A 472 -13.32 3.05 0.98
N GLU A 473 -13.70 1.87 1.43
CA GLU A 473 -13.59 0.65 0.60
C GLU A 473 -14.96 0.31 0.05
N VAL A 474 -15.00 0.07 -1.25
CA VAL A 474 -16.25 -0.22 -1.96
C VAL A 474 -16.11 -1.49 -2.81
N THR A 475 -17.23 -2.20 -2.97
CA THR A 475 -17.27 -3.35 -3.89
C THR A 475 -17.06 -2.90 -5.34
N HIS A 476 -16.35 -3.71 -6.13
CA HIS A 476 -16.11 -3.45 -7.56
C HIS A 476 -17.27 -3.97 -8.43
N ASP A 477 -18.49 -3.68 -8.00
CA ASP A 477 -19.72 -4.05 -8.70
C ASP A 477 -20.22 -2.93 -9.61
N ALA A 478 -21.18 -3.22 -10.50
CA ALA A 478 -21.86 -2.22 -11.30
C ALA A 478 -22.61 -1.15 -10.45
N LEU A 479 -22.95 -1.49 -9.21
CA LEU A 479 -23.52 -0.60 -8.20
C LEU A 479 -22.67 -0.72 -6.93
N PRO A 480 -21.54 -0.01 -6.85
CA PRO A 480 -20.61 -0.12 -5.73
C PRO A 480 -21.27 0.13 -4.37
N GLN A 481 -20.96 -0.72 -3.41
CA GLN A 481 -21.45 -0.62 -2.03
C GLN A 481 -20.29 -0.34 -1.09
N ILE A 482 -20.44 0.62 -0.21
CA ILE A 482 -19.45 0.92 0.82
C ILE A 482 -19.43 -0.25 1.81
N VAL A 483 -18.26 -0.83 2.07
CA VAL A 483 -18.02 -1.88 3.05
C VAL A 483 -17.16 -1.40 4.21
N PHE A 484 -16.35 -0.37 4.00
CA PHE A 484 -15.61 0.35 5.03
C PHE A 484 -15.66 1.85 4.75
N ASP A 485 -15.75 2.67 5.80
CA ASP A 485 -15.85 4.12 5.68
C ASP A 485 -15.28 4.81 6.93
N LEU A 486 -14.19 5.53 6.74
CA LEU A 486 -13.45 6.22 7.78
C LEU A 486 -13.39 7.71 7.48
N ALA A 487 -13.73 8.54 8.46
CA ALA A 487 -13.59 9.97 8.38
C ALA A 487 -12.42 10.45 9.28
N ILE A 488 -11.57 11.31 8.76
CA ILE A 488 -10.42 11.89 9.47
C ILE A 488 -10.54 13.41 9.45
N SER A 489 -10.49 14.04 10.63
CA SER A 489 -10.61 15.50 10.78
C SER A 489 -9.84 15.98 11.99
N LEU A 490 -9.52 17.26 12.07
CA LEU A 490 -8.79 17.83 13.21
C LEU A 490 -9.63 18.07 14.47
N TYR A 491 -10.96 18.10 14.39
CA TYR A 491 -11.81 18.39 15.55
C TYR A 491 -13.09 17.56 15.57
N ALA A 492 -13.33 16.94 16.70
CA ALA A 492 -14.63 16.42 17.06
C ALA A 492 -15.58 17.61 17.33
N ASN A 493 -16.55 17.82 16.45
CA ASN A 493 -17.83 18.48 16.78
C ASN A 493 -17.83 19.94 17.25
N THR A 494 -17.09 20.87 16.71
CA THR A 494 -17.38 22.28 16.99
C THR A 494 -17.40 23.16 15.75
N ASN A 495 -18.44 23.83 15.61
CA ASN A 495 -19.05 24.70 14.63
C ASN A 495 -18.20 25.89 14.10
N THR A 496 -16.90 25.91 14.19
CA THR A 496 -16.11 27.04 13.68
C THR A 496 -14.69 26.62 13.30
N SER A 497 -14.35 26.86 12.05
CA SER A 497 -13.04 26.74 11.42
C SER A 497 -12.42 25.32 11.50
N TYR A 498 -12.78 24.49 10.55
CA TYR A 498 -12.04 23.30 10.18
C TYR A 498 -10.61 23.73 9.84
N LYS A 499 -9.63 23.21 10.57
CA LYS A 499 -8.25 23.33 10.17
C LYS A 499 -7.93 22.12 9.30
N ASP A 500 -7.30 22.41 8.19
CA ASP A 500 -7.04 21.47 7.13
C ASP A 500 -6.34 20.21 7.63
N CYS A 501 -7.04 19.08 7.52
CA CYS A 501 -6.51 17.75 7.69
C CYS A 501 -6.66 17.02 6.35
N GLU A 502 -5.57 16.54 5.82
CA GLU A 502 -5.48 15.89 4.52
C GLU A 502 -4.66 14.61 4.66
N THR A 503 -4.96 13.64 3.83
CA THR A 503 -4.10 12.50 3.54
C THR A 503 -3.52 12.70 2.15
N TYR A 504 -2.47 11.99 1.80
CA TYR A 504 -2.00 11.98 0.41
C TYR A 504 -2.54 10.75 -0.32
N ARG A 505 -2.35 9.58 0.29
CA ARG A 505 -2.87 8.28 -0.14
C ARG A 505 -3.13 7.39 1.05
N SER A 506 -3.98 6.40 0.87
CA SER A 506 -4.20 5.32 1.81
C SER A 506 -4.00 3.96 1.15
N HIS A 507 -3.52 2.99 1.93
CA HIS A 507 -3.20 1.65 1.47
C HIS A 507 -3.79 0.61 2.42
N ARG A 508 -4.25 -0.51 1.88
CA ARG A 508 -4.55 -1.69 2.68
C ARG A 508 -3.28 -2.52 2.83
N ILE A 509 -2.92 -2.84 4.07
CA ILE A 509 -1.79 -3.71 4.38
C ILE A 509 -2.28 -4.97 5.08
N PRO A 510 -1.80 -6.17 4.70
CA PRO A 510 -2.38 -7.43 5.18
C PRO A 510 -2.08 -7.67 6.66
N ASP A 511 -0.92 -7.29 7.16
CA ASP A 511 -0.48 -7.46 8.55
C ASP A 511 0.50 -6.35 8.97
N LEU A 512 0.70 -6.21 10.27
CA LEU A 512 1.72 -5.32 10.84
C LEU A 512 3.12 -5.93 10.80
N TYR A 513 3.23 -7.25 10.69
CA TYR A 513 4.50 -7.96 10.67
C TYR A 513 4.96 -8.23 9.24
N ALA A 514 6.27 -8.34 9.05
CA ALA A 514 6.80 -8.91 7.84
C ALA A 514 6.40 -10.38 7.74
N HIS A 515 5.97 -10.80 6.58
CA HIS A 515 5.86 -12.21 6.24
C HIS A 515 6.99 -12.56 5.25
N PRO A 516 8.26 -12.67 5.71
CA PRO A 516 9.24 -13.30 4.84
C PRO A 516 8.69 -14.68 4.53
N ALA A 517 8.73 -15.06 3.26
CA ALA A 517 8.29 -16.40 2.85
C ALA A 517 8.95 -17.43 3.78
N GLN A 518 8.20 -17.93 4.76
CA GLN A 518 8.71 -18.88 5.71
C GLN A 518 8.89 -20.21 4.97
N PRO A 519 10.08 -20.79 4.98
CA PRO A 519 10.24 -22.13 4.47
C PRO A 519 9.39 -23.09 5.32
N VAL A 520 8.83 -24.11 4.69
CA VAL A 520 8.20 -25.20 5.44
C VAL A 520 9.22 -25.72 6.46
N ALA A 521 8.86 -25.64 7.73
CA ALA A 521 9.70 -26.02 8.85
C ALA A 521 8.99 -27.11 9.67
N ASP A 522 9.78 -27.85 10.44
CA ASP A 522 9.30 -28.82 11.45
C ASP A 522 8.32 -29.87 10.92
N LEU A 523 8.45 -30.26 9.62
CA LEU A 523 7.64 -31.32 9.05
C LEU A 523 7.82 -32.61 9.85
N SER A 524 6.75 -33.04 10.51
CA SER A 524 6.67 -34.26 11.28
C SER A 524 5.59 -35.18 10.71
N VAL A 525 5.76 -36.49 10.92
CA VAL A 525 4.75 -37.50 10.57
C VAL A 525 4.49 -38.36 11.81
N THR A 526 3.28 -38.33 12.31
CA THR A 526 2.84 -39.12 13.46
C THR A 526 2.03 -40.32 12.98
N LEU A 527 2.33 -41.50 13.53
CA LEU A 527 1.69 -42.78 13.20
C LEU A 527 0.91 -43.39 14.38
N GLU A 528 0.63 -42.60 15.42
CA GLU A 528 -0.09 -43.09 16.60
C GLU A 528 -1.60 -43.12 16.34
N TYR A 529 -2.18 -44.32 16.32
CA TYR A 529 -3.64 -44.59 16.28
C TYR A 529 -4.42 -44.00 15.08
N GLY A 530 -3.96 -44.20 13.85
CA GLY A 530 -4.71 -43.78 12.66
C GLY A 530 -3.85 -43.66 11.39
N PRO A 531 -4.38 -43.06 10.33
CA PRO A 531 -3.61 -42.76 9.15
C PRO A 531 -2.45 -41.82 9.49
N PRO A 532 -1.36 -41.87 8.69
CA PRO A 532 -0.24 -40.91 8.86
C PRO A 532 -0.74 -39.50 8.97
N PHE A 533 -0.38 -38.82 10.04
CA PHE A 533 -0.76 -37.45 10.31
C PHE A 533 0.47 -36.55 10.19
N LEU A 534 0.43 -35.68 9.19
CA LEU A 534 1.50 -34.73 8.90
C LEU A 534 1.21 -33.42 9.61
N GLN A 535 2.22 -32.85 10.24
CA GLN A 535 2.19 -31.50 10.82
C GLN A 535 3.45 -30.75 10.42
N PHE A 536 3.32 -29.46 10.14
CA PHE A 536 4.43 -28.58 9.83
C PHE A 536 4.04 -27.12 10.10
N SER A 537 5.07 -26.28 10.28
CA SER A 537 4.89 -24.83 10.38
C SER A 537 5.34 -24.19 9.07
N ALA A 538 4.58 -23.20 8.59
CA ALA A 538 4.85 -22.52 7.33
C ALA A 538 4.17 -21.15 7.28
N ASP A 539 4.34 -20.42 6.19
CA ASP A 539 3.73 -19.13 5.95
C ASP A 539 2.19 -19.26 5.86
N ASP A 540 1.47 -18.60 6.75
CA ASP A 540 0.00 -18.64 6.86
C ASP A 540 -0.73 -17.92 5.70
N THR A 541 0.01 -17.21 4.85
CA THR A 541 -0.54 -16.54 3.65
C THR A 541 -0.55 -17.43 2.41
N ARG A 542 -0.08 -18.70 2.50
CA ARG A 542 0.11 -19.61 1.36
C ARG A 542 -0.68 -20.89 1.51
N THR A 543 -0.95 -21.52 0.38
CA THR A 543 -1.51 -22.88 0.32
C THR A 543 -0.42 -23.92 0.14
N TYR A 544 -0.59 -25.06 0.82
CA TYR A 544 0.38 -26.15 0.82
C TYR A 544 -0.25 -27.44 0.32
N VAL A 545 0.33 -28.01 -0.73
CA VAL A 545 -0.08 -29.30 -1.28
C VAL A 545 0.82 -30.39 -0.77
N ILE A 546 0.22 -31.43 -0.21
CA ILE A 546 0.92 -32.64 0.21
C ILE A 546 1.04 -33.57 -0.99
N GLN A 547 2.27 -33.99 -1.28
CA GLN A 547 2.54 -35.05 -2.24
C GLN A 547 3.09 -36.25 -1.52
N ALA A 548 2.73 -37.43 -2.02
CA ALA A 548 3.23 -38.71 -1.53
C ALA A 548 3.83 -39.54 -2.64
N SER A 549 4.78 -40.42 -2.25
CA SER A 549 5.47 -41.35 -3.14
C SER A 549 5.75 -42.64 -2.40
N THR A 550 5.81 -43.76 -3.13
CA THR A 550 6.27 -45.07 -2.62
C THR A 550 7.70 -45.40 -3.05
N ASN A 551 8.29 -44.61 -3.96
CA ASN A 551 9.59 -44.91 -4.58
C ASN A 551 10.53 -43.69 -4.67
N LEU A 552 10.13 -42.52 -4.14
CA LEU A 552 10.85 -41.22 -4.18
C LEU A 552 11.06 -40.67 -5.61
N VAL A 553 10.46 -41.26 -6.63
CA VAL A 553 10.56 -40.86 -8.04
C VAL A 553 9.21 -40.33 -8.52
N ASP A 554 8.17 -41.11 -8.35
CA ASP A 554 6.81 -40.79 -8.79
C ASP A 554 6.08 -40.15 -7.60
N TRP A 555 5.68 -38.87 -7.74
CA TRP A 555 5.00 -38.10 -6.71
C TRP A 555 3.60 -37.76 -7.14
N GLU A 556 2.63 -38.10 -6.31
CA GLU A 556 1.21 -37.80 -6.50
C GLU A 556 0.75 -36.76 -5.49
N ALA A 557 -0.02 -35.75 -5.93
CA ALA A 557 -0.68 -34.80 -5.03
C ALA A 557 -1.87 -35.51 -4.36
N ILE A 558 -1.84 -35.62 -3.03
CA ILE A 558 -2.84 -36.34 -2.24
C ILE A 558 -3.82 -35.42 -1.53
N GLY A 559 -3.56 -34.12 -1.46
CA GLY A 559 -4.45 -33.10 -0.92
C GLY A 559 -3.75 -31.83 -0.51
N ALA A 560 -4.53 -30.85 -0.07
CA ALA A 560 -4.03 -29.62 0.54
C ALA A 560 -4.00 -29.76 2.07
N ALA A 561 -2.94 -29.27 2.69
CA ALA A 561 -2.89 -29.15 4.15
C ALA A 561 -3.85 -28.05 4.61
N LEU A 562 -4.47 -28.27 5.77
CA LEU A 562 -5.33 -27.29 6.42
C LEU A 562 -4.55 -26.63 7.54
N GLU A 563 -4.74 -25.33 7.70
CA GLU A 563 -4.24 -24.62 8.86
C GLU A 563 -5.04 -25.01 10.10
N ASP A 564 -4.36 -25.33 11.19
CA ASP A 564 -5.00 -25.86 12.40
C ASP A 564 -5.86 -24.82 13.12
N GLU A 565 -5.37 -23.57 13.16
CA GLU A 565 -6.09 -22.39 13.65
C GLU A 565 -5.78 -21.21 12.72
N GLN A 566 -6.75 -20.36 12.50
CA GLN A 566 -6.60 -19.20 11.61
C GLN A 566 -5.36 -18.37 11.98
N GLN A 567 -4.47 -18.13 11.00
CA GLN A 567 -3.21 -17.40 11.16
C GLN A 567 -2.24 -18.01 12.20
N SER A 568 -2.36 -19.31 12.44
CA SER A 568 -1.42 -20.01 13.32
C SER A 568 -0.07 -20.30 12.65
N GLY A 569 -0.06 -20.43 11.32
CA GLY A 569 1.08 -20.92 10.55
C GLY A 569 1.40 -22.40 10.84
N ASP A 570 0.56 -23.11 11.57
CA ASP A 570 0.66 -24.54 11.80
C ASP A 570 -0.35 -25.27 10.92
N PHE A 571 0.14 -26.18 10.11
CA PHE A 571 -0.65 -26.91 9.12
C PHE A 571 -0.66 -28.40 9.43
N SER A 572 -1.79 -29.05 9.14
CA SER A 572 -1.93 -30.47 9.28
C SER A 572 -2.59 -31.14 8.06
N PHE A 573 -2.30 -32.42 7.88
CA PHE A 573 -2.88 -33.26 6.85
C PHE A 573 -2.90 -34.73 7.28
N ALA A 574 -4.05 -35.40 7.15
CA ALA A 574 -4.20 -36.82 7.41
C ALA A 574 -4.23 -37.60 6.08
N ASP A 575 -3.26 -38.50 5.86
CA ASP A 575 -3.27 -39.36 4.67
C ASP A 575 -4.06 -40.64 4.90
N VAL A 576 -5.36 -40.54 4.73
CA VAL A 576 -6.28 -41.71 4.87
C VAL A 576 -6.07 -42.79 3.81
N GLY A 577 -5.34 -42.50 2.72
CA GLY A 577 -5.00 -43.46 1.67
C GLY A 577 -3.75 -44.31 1.95
N ALA A 578 -3.02 -44.05 3.02
CA ALA A 578 -1.77 -44.72 3.32
C ALA A 578 -1.91 -46.11 3.96
N GLU A 579 -3.09 -46.46 4.50
CA GLU A 579 -3.29 -47.68 5.33
C GLU A 579 -2.93 -49.00 4.62
N ALA A 580 -2.97 -49.03 3.31
CA ALA A 580 -2.68 -50.23 2.51
C ALA A 580 -1.25 -50.28 1.96
N LEU A 581 -0.39 -49.31 2.26
CA LEU A 581 0.93 -49.18 1.62
C LEU A 581 2.06 -49.50 2.59
N PRO A 582 3.04 -50.35 2.18
CA PRO A 582 4.15 -50.76 3.06
C PRO A 582 5.18 -49.65 3.31
N VAL A 583 5.27 -48.67 2.41
CA VAL A 583 6.18 -47.53 2.48
C VAL A 583 5.52 -46.32 1.84
N ARG A 584 5.65 -45.18 2.49
CA ARG A 584 5.16 -43.90 1.95
C ARG A 584 6.09 -42.76 2.37
N TYR A 585 6.45 -41.94 1.40
CA TYR A 585 7.26 -40.74 1.57
C TYR A 585 6.38 -39.53 1.29
N TYR A 586 6.64 -38.42 2.00
CA TYR A 586 5.87 -37.18 1.87
C TYR A 586 6.76 -36.00 1.56
N ARG A 587 6.22 -35.06 0.81
CA ARG A 587 6.78 -33.72 0.65
C ARG A 587 5.68 -32.66 0.61
N VAL A 588 6.02 -31.45 1.02
CA VAL A 588 5.14 -30.30 0.99
C VAL A 588 5.56 -29.38 -0.15
N LEU A 589 4.62 -28.97 -0.97
CA LEU A 589 4.82 -27.99 -2.04
C LEU A 589 4.02 -26.73 -1.71
N THR A 590 4.64 -25.58 -1.86
CA THR A 590 3.98 -24.27 -1.80
C THR A 590 3.33 -23.97 -3.15
N GLN A 591 2.07 -23.54 -3.14
CA GLN A 591 1.35 -23.01 -4.31
C GLN A 591 1.35 -21.51 -4.34
#